data_fe622e3e1cf5aec29ac4eb50c1e559c8
#
_entry.id   fe622e3e1cf5aec29ac4eb50c1e559c8
#
_cell.length_a   1.000
_cell.length_b   1.000
_cell.length_c   1.000
_cell.angle_alpha   90.00
_cell.angle_beta   90.00
_cell.angle_gamma   90.00
#
_symmetry.space_group_name_H-M   'P 1'
#
loop_
_entity.id
_entity.type
_entity.pdbx_description
1 polymer ?
#
loop_
_entity_poly.entity_id
_entity_poly.type
_entity_poly.pdbx_seq_one_letter_code
_entity_poly.pdbx_strand_id
1 'polypeptide(L)'
;MPRRRRPEAREILPDPVYNSTLAEKFVNSMMWDGKKAVSQKIFYEAMDKIRDRSGDDPLKMFKKAVENCKPLLEVKTRRVGGANYQVPVEVSQNRRTSLAIRWILINARSRPEKSMPEKLANELNDAANSRGGAIKKKDDVHRMAEANRAFAHYRW
;
A
#
# COMPACT_ATOMS: atom_id res chain seq x y z
N MET A 1 9.18 -0.23 24.76
CA MET A 1 9.00 -1.49 24.01
C MET A 1 8.78 -2.64 24.97
N PRO A 2 7.83 -3.54 24.77
CA PRO A 2 7.64 -4.67 25.66
C PRO A 2 8.86 -5.59 25.58
N ARG A 3 9.50 -5.82 26.72
CA ARG A 3 10.75 -6.59 26.81
C ARG A 3 10.53 -8.10 26.88
N ARG A 4 9.35 -8.55 27.40
CA ARG A 4 9.07 -9.94 27.69
C ARG A 4 8.14 -10.64 26.70
N ARG A 5 7.22 -9.90 26.09
CA ARG A 5 6.28 -10.45 25.08
C ARG A 5 5.91 -9.40 24.05
N ARG A 6 5.60 -9.86 22.85
CA ARG A 6 4.98 -9.01 21.82
C ARG A 6 3.49 -8.87 22.18
N PRO A 7 2.92 -7.64 22.21
CA PRO A 7 1.50 -7.46 22.43
C PRO A 7 0.70 -8.12 21.30
N GLU A 8 -0.48 -8.63 21.64
CA GLU A 8 -1.39 -9.18 20.65
C GLU A 8 -1.82 -8.12 19.63
N ALA A 9 -1.96 -8.54 18.39
CA ALA A 9 -2.45 -7.65 17.35
C ALA A 9 -3.93 -7.34 17.59
N ARG A 10 -4.31 -6.07 17.55
CA ARG A 10 -5.73 -5.69 17.63
C ARG A 10 -6.48 -6.21 16.42
N GLU A 11 -7.64 -6.80 16.65
CA GLU A 11 -8.55 -7.18 15.58
C GLU A 11 -9.10 -5.95 14.87
N ILE A 12 -9.13 -5.99 13.56
CA ILE A 12 -9.69 -4.93 12.73
C ILE A 12 -11.05 -5.40 12.26
N LEU A 13 -12.09 -4.74 12.74
CA LEU A 13 -13.45 -4.97 12.27
C LEU A 13 -13.56 -4.61 10.79
N PRO A 14 -14.41 -5.31 10.01
CA PRO A 14 -14.64 -4.97 8.63
C PRO A 14 -15.33 -3.60 8.49
N ASP A 15 -15.08 -2.93 7.37
CA ASP A 15 -15.75 -1.67 7.02
C ASP A 15 -17.27 -1.88 6.92
N PRO A 16 -18.09 -0.98 7.51
CA PRO A 16 -19.55 -1.18 7.57
C PRO A 16 -20.26 -1.13 6.22
N VAL A 17 -19.72 -0.41 5.24
CA VAL A 17 -20.34 -0.27 3.91
C VAL A 17 -19.95 -1.43 2.98
N TYR A 18 -18.66 -1.74 2.90
CA TYR A 18 -18.15 -2.76 1.97
C TYR A 18 -17.88 -4.11 2.63
N ASN A 19 -18.12 -4.25 3.94
CA ASN A 19 -17.83 -5.46 4.72
C ASN A 19 -16.43 -6.05 4.44
N SER A 20 -15.43 -5.18 4.35
CA SER A 20 -14.06 -5.52 3.95
C SER A 20 -13.03 -5.04 4.97
N THR A 21 -12.26 -5.98 5.52
CA THR A 21 -11.14 -5.66 6.42
C THR A 21 -10.00 -4.93 5.70
N LEU A 22 -9.86 -5.12 4.38
CA LEU A 22 -8.87 -4.41 3.58
C LEU A 22 -9.24 -2.92 3.44
N ALA A 23 -10.54 -2.63 3.22
CA ALA A 23 -11.04 -1.25 3.16
C ALA A 23 -10.80 -0.54 4.50
N GLU A 24 -11.11 -1.18 5.61
CA GLU A 24 -10.88 -0.63 6.95
C GLU A 24 -9.39 -0.38 7.23
N LYS A 25 -8.50 -1.31 6.85
CA LYS A 25 -7.04 -1.10 6.93
C LYS A 25 -6.59 0.10 6.11
N PHE A 26 -7.18 0.29 4.94
CA PHE A 26 -6.88 1.43 4.07
C PHE A 26 -7.31 2.75 4.69
N VAL A 27 -8.55 2.83 5.18
CA VAL A 27 -9.09 4.02 5.87
C VAL A 27 -8.23 4.38 7.09
N ASN A 28 -7.88 3.39 7.92
CA ASN A 28 -7.03 3.59 9.09
C ASN A 28 -5.62 4.06 8.72
N SER A 29 -5.08 3.62 7.59
CA SER A 29 -3.76 4.06 7.09
C SER A 29 -3.78 5.44 6.46
N MET A 30 -4.93 5.86 5.92
CA MET A 30 -5.13 7.19 5.35
C MET A 30 -5.37 8.27 6.41
N MET A 31 -5.91 7.88 7.55
CA MET A 31 -6.30 8.75 8.65
C MET A 31 -5.11 9.58 9.18
N TRP A 32 -5.36 10.86 9.46
CA TRP A 32 -4.46 11.78 10.16
C TRP A 32 -5.11 12.30 11.43
N ASP A 33 -4.34 12.52 12.47
CA ASP A 33 -4.75 13.11 13.75
C ASP A 33 -5.97 12.42 14.41
N GLY A 34 -6.15 11.13 14.12
CA GLY A 34 -7.32 10.37 14.63
C GLY A 34 -8.66 10.73 13.97
N LYS A 35 -8.66 11.54 12.90
CA LYS A 35 -9.89 12.00 12.21
C LYS A 35 -10.46 10.91 11.30
N LYS A 36 -10.96 9.82 11.88
CA LYS A 36 -11.45 8.65 11.15
C LYS A 36 -12.63 8.95 10.24
N ALA A 37 -13.62 9.73 10.72
CA ALA A 37 -14.80 10.08 9.93
C ALA A 37 -14.44 10.81 8.62
N VAL A 38 -13.44 11.71 8.67
CA VAL A 38 -12.96 12.40 7.47
C VAL A 38 -12.31 11.42 6.50
N SER A 39 -11.50 10.48 7.01
CA SER A 39 -10.86 9.45 6.20
C SER A 39 -11.89 8.52 5.53
N GLN A 40 -12.92 8.10 6.26
CA GLN A 40 -14.03 7.32 5.72
C GLN A 40 -14.77 8.07 4.61
N LYS A 41 -15.12 9.34 4.85
CA LYS A 41 -15.79 10.18 3.85
C LYS A 41 -14.96 10.27 2.55
N ILE A 42 -13.67 10.56 2.65
CA ILE A 42 -12.75 10.62 1.50
C ILE A 42 -12.72 9.28 0.75
N PHE A 43 -12.66 8.17 1.47
CA PHE A 43 -12.62 6.84 0.87
C PHE A 43 -13.93 6.53 0.12
N TYR A 44 -15.09 6.77 0.74
CA TYR A 44 -16.38 6.49 0.09
C TYR A 44 -16.63 7.39 -1.13
N GLU A 45 -16.34 8.68 -1.03
CA GLU A 45 -16.42 9.59 -2.18
C GLU A 45 -15.47 9.16 -3.32
N ALA A 46 -14.30 8.63 -3.00
CA ALA A 46 -13.40 8.10 -4.04
C ALA A 46 -13.97 6.83 -4.68
N MET A 47 -14.59 5.95 -3.91
CA MET A 47 -15.21 4.73 -4.42
C MET A 47 -16.43 5.05 -5.31
N ASP A 48 -17.25 6.04 -4.93
CA ASP A 48 -18.36 6.54 -5.75
C ASP A 48 -17.84 7.09 -7.09
N LYS A 49 -16.79 7.90 -7.08
CA LYS A 49 -16.15 8.41 -8.32
C LYS A 49 -15.61 7.29 -9.21
N ILE A 50 -15.08 6.21 -8.64
CA ILE A 50 -14.63 5.04 -9.39
C ILE A 50 -15.84 4.36 -10.05
N ARG A 51 -16.91 4.14 -9.30
CA ARG A 51 -18.16 3.55 -9.81
C ARG A 51 -18.73 4.35 -10.99
N ASP A 52 -18.82 5.68 -10.84
CA ASP A 52 -19.37 6.57 -11.84
C ASP A 52 -18.56 6.60 -13.15
N ARG A 53 -17.25 6.36 -13.06
CA ARG A 53 -16.35 6.38 -14.23
C ARG A 53 -16.20 5.04 -14.92
N SER A 54 -16.09 3.96 -14.17
CA SER A 54 -15.83 2.64 -14.72
C SER A 54 -17.09 1.82 -14.97
N GLY A 55 -18.19 2.11 -14.27
CA GLY A 55 -19.39 1.29 -14.27
C GLY A 55 -19.23 -0.07 -13.58
N ASP A 56 -18.01 -0.39 -13.13
CA ASP A 56 -17.66 -1.64 -12.46
C ASP A 56 -17.84 -1.55 -10.94
N ASP A 57 -17.86 -2.71 -10.27
CA ASP A 57 -17.86 -2.79 -8.82
C ASP A 57 -16.61 -2.10 -8.25
N PRO A 58 -16.75 -0.97 -7.53
CA PRO A 58 -15.62 -0.22 -7.00
C PRO A 58 -14.77 -1.04 -6.04
N LEU A 59 -15.36 -1.98 -5.29
CA LEU A 59 -14.62 -2.85 -4.38
C LEU A 59 -13.68 -3.80 -5.14
N LYS A 60 -14.11 -4.33 -6.28
CA LYS A 60 -13.27 -5.18 -7.14
C LYS A 60 -12.10 -4.38 -7.68
N MET A 61 -12.36 -3.17 -8.19
CA MET A 61 -11.32 -2.27 -8.68
C MET A 61 -10.31 -1.91 -7.59
N PHE A 62 -10.78 -1.58 -6.39
CA PHE A 62 -9.93 -1.31 -5.22
C PHE A 62 -9.05 -2.51 -4.86
N LYS A 63 -9.64 -3.72 -4.74
CA LYS A 63 -8.88 -4.94 -4.43
C LYS A 63 -7.82 -5.21 -5.49
N LYS A 64 -8.17 -5.07 -6.77
CA LYS A 64 -7.24 -5.23 -7.90
C LYS A 64 -6.11 -4.22 -7.85
N ALA A 65 -6.39 -2.94 -7.57
CA ALA A 65 -5.39 -1.89 -7.42
C ALA A 65 -4.38 -2.21 -6.31
N VAL A 66 -4.87 -2.61 -5.13
CA VAL A 66 -4.00 -3.00 -4.01
C VAL A 66 -3.17 -4.23 -4.37
N GLU A 67 -3.76 -5.26 -5.00
CA GLU A 67 -3.05 -6.47 -5.41
C GLU A 67 -1.92 -6.17 -6.39
N ASN A 68 -2.18 -5.35 -7.39
CA ASN A 68 -1.19 -4.94 -8.39
C ASN A 68 0.00 -4.18 -7.76
N CYS A 69 -0.24 -3.46 -6.66
CA CYS A 69 0.79 -2.69 -5.96
C CYS A 69 1.61 -3.50 -4.95
N LYS A 70 1.23 -4.74 -4.63
CA LYS A 70 1.95 -5.57 -3.67
C LYS A 70 3.34 -5.96 -4.17
N PRO A 71 4.44 -5.62 -3.46
CA PRO A 71 5.77 -6.06 -3.84
C PRO A 71 6.02 -7.50 -3.38
N LEU A 72 6.77 -8.26 -4.17
CA LEU A 72 7.28 -9.58 -3.80
C LEU A 72 8.59 -9.50 -3.02
N LEU A 73 9.45 -8.55 -3.41
CA LEU A 73 10.77 -8.33 -2.86
C LEU A 73 10.90 -6.92 -2.30
N GLU A 74 11.71 -6.76 -1.28
CA GLU A 74 12.22 -5.46 -0.80
C GLU A 74 13.72 -5.54 -0.59
N VAL A 75 14.38 -4.39 -0.57
CA VAL A 75 15.82 -4.31 -0.27
C VAL A 75 16.01 -3.85 1.16
N LYS A 76 16.79 -4.60 1.92
CA LYS A 76 17.18 -4.25 3.29
C LYS A 76 18.68 -4.02 3.37
N THR A 77 19.07 -2.93 4.01
CA THR A 77 20.49 -2.66 4.26
C THR A 77 20.99 -3.56 5.38
N ARG A 78 22.11 -4.24 5.15
CA ARG A 78 22.81 -5.07 6.12
C ARG A 78 24.27 -4.68 6.19
N ARG A 79 24.80 -4.58 7.41
CA ARG A 79 26.22 -4.29 7.65
C ARG A 79 26.99 -5.59 7.85
N VAL A 80 27.95 -5.84 7.00
CA VAL A 80 28.84 -7.02 7.07
C VAL A 80 30.28 -6.54 6.93
N GLY A 81 31.15 -6.87 7.89
CA GLY A 81 32.57 -6.51 7.85
C GLY A 81 32.83 -5.00 7.75
N GLY A 82 31.93 -4.16 8.28
CA GLY A 82 32.07 -2.69 8.21
C GLY A 82 31.44 -2.03 6.98
N ALA A 83 31.11 -2.79 5.93
CA ALA A 83 30.44 -2.29 4.72
C ALA A 83 28.92 -2.51 4.78
N ASN A 84 28.15 -1.60 4.18
CA ASN A 84 26.71 -1.70 4.08
C ASN A 84 26.32 -2.32 2.74
N TYR A 85 25.64 -3.47 2.79
CA TYR A 85 25.12 -4.16 1.62
C TYR A 85 23.60 -4.04 1.56
N GLN A 86 23.09 -3.86 0.35
CA GLN A 86 21.66 -3.87 0.09
C GLN A 86 21.24 -5.29 -0.30
N VAL A 87 20.55 -5.98 0.60
CA VAL A 87 20.19 -7.39 0.46
C VAL A 87 18.73 -7.51 0.05
N PRO A 88 18.40 -8.17 -1.08
CA PRO A 88 17.03 -8.45 -1.46
C PRO A 88 16.42 -9.51 -0.54
N VAL A 89 15.22 -9.22 -0.01
CA VAL A 89 14.50 -10.09 0.91
C VAL A 89 13.05 -10.22 0.48
N GLU A 90 12.49 -11.41 0.59
CA GLU A 90 11.06 -11.63 0.35
C GLU A 90 10.21 -10.91 1.40
N VAL A 91 9.12 -10.32 0.93
CA VAL A 91 8.20 -9.57 1.79
C VAL A 91 7.10 -10.49 2.31
N SER A 92 6.85 -10.51 3.62
CA SER A 92 5.73 -11.26 4.21
C SER A 92 4.38 -10.70 3.74
N GLN A 93 3.35 -11.54 3.68
CA GLN A 93 2.02 -11.19 3.14
C GLN A 93 1.40 -9.95 3.80
N ASN A 94 1.47 -9.85 5.13
CA ASN A 94 0.94 -8.68 5.83
C ASN A 94 1.70 -7.40 5.49
N ARG A 95 3.02 -7.49 5.32
CA ARG A 95 3.86 -6.36 4.94
C ARG A 95 3.65 -5.94 3.48
N ARG A 96 3.44 -6.89 2.55
CA ARG A 96 3.06 -6.60 1.15
C ARG A 96 1.84 -5.68 1.09
N THR A 97 0.79 -6.05 1.83
CA THR A 97 -0.44 -5.25 1.90
C THR A 97 -0.18 -3.86 2.49
N SER A 98 0.59 -3.77 3.57
CA SER A 98 0.91 -2.48 4.21
C SER A 98 1.75 -1.57 3.30
N LEU A 99 2.70 -2.14 2.54
CA LEU A 99 3.50 -1.38 1.58
C LEU A 99 2.66 -0.89 0.40
N ALA A 100 1.79 -1.74 -0.15
CA ALA A 100 0.88 -1.37 -1.23
C ALA A 100 -0.03 -0.20 -0.83
N ILE A 101 -0.68 -0.27 0.33
CA ILE A 101 -1.52 0.80 0.85
C ILE A 101 -0.70 2.10 1.01
N ARG A 102 0.47 2.01 1.62
CA ARG A 102 1.35 3.17 1.82
C ARG A 102 1.75 3.83 0.50
N TRP A 103 2.13 3.06 -0.50
CA TRP A 103 2.54 3.59 -1.79
C TRP A 103 1.39 4.24 -2.54
N ILE A 104 0.21 3.62 -2.53
CA ILE A 104 -1.00 4.24 -3.10
C ILE A 104 -1.29 5.58 -2.43
N LEU A 105 -1.28 5.65 -1.10
CA LEU A 105 -1.57 6.87 -0.36
C LEU A 105 -0.54 7.98 -0.60
N ILE A 106 0.76 7.65 -0.61
CA ILE A 106 1.83 8.63 -0.87
C ILE A 106 1.67 9.20 -2.29
N ASN A 107 1.49 8.35 -3.29
CA ASN A 107 1.35 8.80 -4.67
C ASN A 107 0.03 9.53 -4.91
N ALA A 108 -1.08 9.09 -4.31
CA ALA A 108 -2.33 9.82 -4.38
C ALA A 108 -2.19 11.25 -3.82
N ARG A 109 -1.54 11.42 -2.66
CA ARG A 109 -1.32 12.75 -2.07
C ARG A 109 -0.48 13.68 -2.94
N SER A 110 0.47 13.17 -3.71
CA SER A 110 1.35 13.95 -4.60
C SER A 110 0.70 14.33 -5.93
N ARG A 111 -0.50 13.83 -6.25
CA ARG A 111 -1.20 14.15 -7.50
C ARG A 111 -1.66 15.61 -7.55
N PRO A 112 -1.80 16.20 -8.75
CA PRO A 112 -2.12 17.63 -8.93
C PRO A 112 -3.61 17.96 -8.75
N GLU A 113 -4.52 16.98 -8.68
CA GLU A 113 -5.95 17.20 -8.55
C GLU A 113 -6.29 18.02 -7.29
N LYS A 114 -7.44 18.71 -7.28
CA LYS A 114 -7.80 19.63 -6.20
C LYS A 114 -8.19 18.92 -4.91
N SER A 115 -8.98 17.84 -5.02
CA SER A 115 -9.54 17.15 -3.84
C SER A 115 -8.90 15.78 -3.60
N MET A 116 -8.78 15.38 -2.33
CA MET A 116 -8.22 14.08 -1.98
C MET A 116 -9.05 12.90 -2.51
N PRO A 117 -10.40 12.93 -2.52
CA PRO A 117 -11.20 11.88 -3.17
C PRO A 117 -10.88 11.71 -4.66
N GLU A 118 -10.64 12.79 -5.40
CA GLU A 118 -10.26 12.72 -6.81
C GLU A 118 -8.86 12.13 -7.00
N LYS A 119 -7.91 12.61 -6.22
CA LYS A 119 -6.54 12.08 -6.20
C LYS A 119 -6.52 10.58 -5.97
N LEU A 120 -7.29 10.14 -4.97
CA LEU A 120 -7.37 8.74 -4.60
C LEU A 120 -8.06 7.90 -5.67
N ALA A 121 -9.19 8.37 -6.21
CA ALA A 121 -9.93 7.67 -7.27
C ALA A 121 -9.06 7.48 -8.52
N ASN A 122 -8.34 8.52 -8.93
CA ASN A 122 -7.44 8.45 -10.08
C ASN A 122 -6.27 7.49 -9.85
N GLU A 123 -5.61 7.54 -8.68
CA GLU A 123 -4.51 6.63 -8.36
C GLU A 123 -4.97 5.18 -8.29
N LEU A 124 -6.13 4.90 -7.69
CA LEU A 124 -6.70 3.55 -7.65
C LEU A 124 -7.06 3.03 -9.03
N ASN A 125 -7.65 3.86 -9.89
CA ASN A 125 -7.97 3.48 -11.26
C ASN A 125 -6.69 3.19 -12.08
N ASP A 126 -5.68 4.05 -11.98
CA ASP A 126 -4.39 3.82 -12.63
C ASP A 126 -3.72 2.55 -12.14
N ALA A 127 -3.69 2.32 -10.82
CA ALA A 127 -3.11 1.13 -10.21
C ALA A 127 -3.85 -0.16 -10.60
N ALA A 128 -5.19 -0.13 -10.72
CA ALA A 128 -5.97 -1.26 -11.20
C ALA A 128 -5.64 -1.63 -12.65
N ASN A 129 -5.23 -0.63 -13.46
CA ASN A 129 -4.76 -0.80 -14.83
C ASN A 129 -3.22 -0.96 -14.95
N SER A 130 -2.55 -1.28 -13.84
CA SER A 130 -1.08 -1.46 -13.77
C SER A 130 -0.30 -0.21 -14.23
N ARG A 131 -0.80 0.97 -13.90
CA ARG A 131 -0.22 2.28 -14.19
C ARG A 131 -0.10 3.11 -12.90
N GLY A 132 0.42 4.33 -13.02
CA GLY A 132 0.48 5.26 -11.89
C GLY A 132 1.75 5.17 -11.05
N GLY A 133 1.85 6.09 -10.09
CA GLY A 133 3.04 6.27 -9.25
C GLY A 133 3.28 5.10 -8.29
N ALA A 134 2.21 4.49 -7.77
CA ALA A 134 2.32 3.35 -6.87
C ALA A 134 2.90 2.11 -7.56
N ILE A 135 2.49 1.83 -8.79
CA ILE A 135 3.04 0.76 -9.61
C ILE A 135 4.51 1.04 -9.95
N LYS A 136 4.81 2.26 -10.41
CA LYS A 136 6.19 2.66 -10.68
C LYS A 136 7.08 2.44 -9.45
N LYS A 137 6.61 2.81 -8.25
CA LYS A 137 7.34 2.58 -7.00
C LYS A 137 7.61 1.10 -6.73
N LYS A 138 6.62 0.22 -6.99
CA LYS A 138 6.80 -1.24 -6.90
C LYS A 138 7.88 -1.71 -7.87
N ASP A 139 7.81 -1.28 -9.13
CA ASP A 139 8.74 -1.69 -10.18
C ASP A 139 10.18 -1.20 -9.89
N ASP A 140 10.33 0.02 -9.36
CA ASP A 140 11.62 0.56 -8.93
C ASP A 140 12.23 -0.28 -7.78
N VAL A 141 11.41 -0.69 -6.80
CA VAL A 141 11.88 -1.56 -5.70
C VAL A 141 12.27 -2.95 -6.23
N HIS A 142 11.50 -3.52 -7.14
CA HIS A 142 11.84 -4.80 -7.76
C HIS A 142 13.12 -4.70 -8.59
N ARG A 143 13.30 -3.61 -9.35
CA ARG A 143 14.53 -3.34 -10.12
C ARG A 143 15.76 -3.21 -9.22
N MET A 144 15.61 -2.51 -8.08
CA MET A 144 16.67 -2.42 -7.07
C MET A 144 17.00 -3.80 -6.47
N ALA A 145 15.99 -4.62 -6.20
CA ALA A 145 16.19 -5.97 -5.68
C ALA A 145 16.91 -6.88 -6.70
N GLU A 146 16.57 -6.77 -7.98
CA GLU A 146 17.23 -7.50 -9.05
C GLU A 146 18.69 -7.05 -9.24
N ALA A 147 18.96 -5.76 -9.25
CA ALA A 147 20.31 -5.21 -9.34
C ALA A 147 21.22 -5.67 -8.17
N ASN A 148 20.64 -5.91 -7.00
CA ASN A 148 21.36 -6.38 -5.80
C ASN A 148 21.28 -7.91 -5.60
N ARG A 149 20.83 -8.67 -6.61
CA ARG A 149 20.65 -10.13 -6.51
C ARG A 149 21.93 -10.87 -6.11
N ALA A 150 23.08 -10.37 -6.50
CA ALA A 150 24.37 -10.95 -6.11
C ALA A 150 24.59 -11.02 -4.60
N PHE A 151 23.95 -10.12 -3.83
CA PHE A 151 24.04 -10.07 -2.37
C PHE A 151 22.97 -10.91 -1.65
N ALA A 152 22.16 -11.66 -2.37
CA ALA A 152 21.09 -12.49 -1.79
C ALA A 152 21.61 -13.54 -0.79
N HIS A 153 22.84 -14.00 -0.94
CA HIS A 153 23.49 -14.94 -0.03
C HIS A 153 23.76 -14.36 1.36
N TYR A 154 23.72 -13.04 1.54
CA TYR A 154 23.79 -12.39 2.87
C TYR A 154 22.41 -12.35 3.58
N ARG A 155 21.40 -12.97 3.01
CA ARG A 155 20.07 -13.14 3.63
C ARG A 155 20.16 -14.09 4.84
N TRP A 156 19.43 -13.79 5.87
CA TRP A 156 19.20 -14.64 7.06
C TRP A 156 17.71 -14.83 7.32
#